data_423fe6bb213ae930543495f204109004
#
_entry.id   423fe6bb213ae930543495f204109004
#
_cell.length_a   1.000
_cell.length_b   1.000
_cell.length_c   1.000
_cell.angle_alpha   90.00
_cell.angle_beta   90.00
_cell.angle_gamma   90.00
#
_symmetry.space_group_name_H-M   'P 1'
#
loop_
_entity.id
_entity.type
_entity.pdbx_description
1 polymer ?
#
loop_
_entity_poly.entity_id
_entity_poly.type
_entity_poly.pdbx_seq_one_letter_code
_entity_poly.pdbx_strand_id
1 'polypeptide(L)'
;MSAENEANKESSGLLSDIREPRDLRPLSYEQLRELAEEIRQFIVTNVSATGGHLGPNLGVVELTLGIHRIFDSPHDSILFDTGHQSYVHKLVTGRHAFDTLRQKGGLSGYPDRGESEHDIIQSS
;
A
#
# COMPACT_ATOMS: atom_id res chain seq x y z
N MET A 1 -5.37 29.17 -3.83
CA MET A 1 -5.35 27.94 -3.12
C MET A 1 -5.96 28.08 -1.76
N SER A 2 -6.82 27.26 -1.47
CA SER A 2 -7.59 27.36 -0.27
C SER A 2 -6.98 26.55 0.86
N ALA A 3 -7.41 26.84 2.07
CA ALA A 3 -7.07 26.05 3.23
C ALA A 3 -7.54 24.61 3.06
N GLU A 4 -8.59 24.42 2.30
CA GLU A 4 -9.11 23.10 2.00
C GLU A 4 -8.10 22.24 1.26
N ASN A 5 -7.42 22.81 0.27
CA ASN A 5 -6.39 22.07 -0.45
C ASN A 5 -5.21 21.72 0.43
N GLU A 6 -4.86 22.63 1.32
CA GLU A 6 -3.78 22.37 2.25
C GLU A 6 -4.16 21.28 3.23
N ALA A 7 -5.40 21.30 3.72
CA ALA A 7 -5.88 20.28 4.63
C ALA A 7 -5.91 18.91 3.94
N ASN A 8 -6.36 18.86 2.69
CA ASN A 8 -6.38 17.61 1.93
C ASN A 8 -4.98 17.08 1.70
N LYS A 9 -4.05 17.99 1.41
CA LYS A 9 -2.66 17.63 1.22
C LYS A 9 -2.07 17.04 2.48
N GLU A 10 -2.39 17.65 3.62
CA GLU A 10 -1.94 17.14 4.90
C GLU A 10 -2.54 15.78 5.20
N SER A 11 -3.83 15.61 4.94
CA SER A 11 -4.49 14.35 5.23
C SER A 11 -4.04 13.23 4.29
N SER A 12 -3.62 13.56 3.06
CA SER A 12 -3.02 12.55 2.20
C SER A 12 -1.56 12.32 2.57
N GLY A 13 -0.92 13.31 3.19
CA GLY A 13 0.37 13.18 3.83
C GLY A 13 1.44 12.55 2.96
N LEU A 14 2.15 11.59 3.54
CA LEU A 14 3.28 10.96 2.90
C LEU A 14 2.87 9.94 1.83
N LEU A 15 1.74 9.28 2.03
CA LEU A 15 1.35 8.17 1.16
C LEU A 15 1.20 8.59 -0.29
N SER A 16 0.67 9.78 -0.53
CA SER A 16 0.45 10.24 -1.91
C SER A 16 1.75 10.36 -2.70
N ASP A 17 2.87 10.50 -2.03
CA ASP A 17 4.19 10.62 -2.67
C ASP A 17 4.87 9.27 -2.86
N ILE A 18 4.30 8.20 -2.31
CA ILE A 18 4.89 6.87 -2.43
C ILE A 18 4.33 6.21 -3.67
N ARG A 19 5.13 6.17 -4.73
CA ARG A 19 4.75 5.57 -6.01
C ARG A 19 5.53 4.30 -6.31
N GLU A 20 6.66 4.13 -5.67
CA GLU A 20 7.49 2.93 -5.83
C GLU A 20 8.26 2.72 -4.54
N PRO A 21 8.75 1.49 -4.31
CA PRO A 21 9.38 1.18 -3.02
C PRO A 21 10.57 2.06 -2.67
N ARG A 22 11.32 2.54 -3.64
CA ARG A 22 12.48 3.37 -3.34
C ARG A 22 12.09 4.70 -2.71
N ASP A 23 10.84 5.10 -2.85
CA ASP A 23 10.37 6.34 -2.23
C ASP A 23 10.33 6.24 -0.71
N LEU A 24 10.45 5.03 -0.16
CA LEU A 24 10.53 4.84 1.28
C LEU A 24 11.92 5.14 1.84
N ARG A 25 12.95 5.09 1.00
CA ARG A 25 14.34 5.16 1.47
C ARG A 25 14.73 6.46 2.16
N PRO A 26 14.29 7.63 1.66
CA PRO A 26 14.68 8.88 2.32
C PRO A 26 13.90 9.17 3.60
N LEU A 27 12.89 8.38 3.94
CA LEU A 27 12.05 8.67 5.09
C LEU A 27 12.76 8.33 6.40
N SER A 28 12.61 9.22 7.38
CA SER A 28 13.09 8.97 8.73
C SER A 28 12.21 7.95 9.43
N TYR A 29 12.63 7.45 10.59
CA TYR A 29 11.79 6.56 11.37
C TYR A 29 10.47 7.21 11.76
N GLU A 30 10.49 8.48 12.11
CA GLU A 30 9.27 9.21 12.43
C GLU A 30 8.34 9.27 11.24
N GLN A 31 8.89 9.58 10.07
CA GLN A 31 8.10 9.64 8.85
C GLN A 31 7.54 8.27 8.49
N LEU A 32 8.32 7.20 8.70
CA LEU A 32 7.82 5.85 8.45
C LEU A 32 6.66 5.50 9.38
N ARG A 33 6.73 5.94 10.63
CA ARG A 33 5.63 5.71 11.57
C ARG A 33 4.38 6.49 11.16
N GLU A 34 4.57 7.73 10.73
CA GLU A 34 3.45 8.53 10.21
C GLU A 34 2.85 7.88 8.99
N LEU A 35 3.70 7.38 8.10
CA LEU A 35 3.24 6.69 6.89
C LEU A 35 2.47 5.43 7.25
N ALA A 36 2.98 4.66 8.22
CA ALA A 36 2.30 3.44 8.65
C ALA A 36 0.91 3.75 9.17
N GLU A 37 0.78 4.81 9.95
CA GLU A 37 -0.52 5.21 10.49
C GLU A 37 -1.44 5.67 9.37
N GLU A 38 -0.92 6.44 8.45
CA GLU A 38 -1.69 6.90 7.29
C GLU A 38 -2.18 5.73 6.45
N ILE A 39 -1.33 4.73 6.25
CA ILE A 39 -1.68 3.53 5.51
C ILE A 39 -2.80 2.78 6.22
N ARG A 40 -2.71 2.64 7.55
CA ARG A 40 -3.76 1.98 8.31
C ARG A 40 -5.10 2.68 8.12
N GLN A 41 -5.11 4.00 8.23
CA GLN A 41 -6.34 4.76 8.02
C GLN A 41 -6.87 4.63 6.60
N PHE A 42 -5.98 4.64 5.64
CA PHE A 42 -6.34 4.45 4.23
C PHE A 42 -7.03 3.11 4.03
N ILE A 43 -6.43 2.05 4.58
CA ILE A 43 -6.96 0.69 4.44
C ILE A 43 -8.31 0.59 5.15
N VAL A 44 -8.42 1.10 6.37
CA VAL A 44 -9.69 1.06 7.10
C VAL A 44 -10.79 1.75 6.30
N THR A 45 -10.52 2.95 5.82
CA THR A 45 -11.51 3.73 5.08
C THR A 45 -11.97 3.01 3.82
N ASN A 46 -11.03 2.51 3.04
CA ASN A 46 -11.37 1.91 1.76
C ASN A 46 -11.95 0.51 1.88
N VAL A 47 -11.39 -0.32 2.76
CA VAL A 47 -11.88 -1.68 2.93
C VAL A 47 -13.26 -1.68 3.57
N SER A 48 -13.53 -0.74 4.46
CA SER A 48 -14.87 -0.61 5.03
C SER A 48 -15.91 -0.29 3.97
N ALA A 49 -15.53 0.43 2.93
CA ALA A 49 -16.44 0.80 1.86
C ALA A 49 -16.59 -0.28 0.80
N THR A 50 -15.49 -0.93 0.42
CA THR A 50 -15.49 -1.87 -0.71
C THR A 50 -15.54 -3.33 -0.28
N GLY A 51 -15.24 -3.62 0.97
CA GLY A 51 -15.03 -4.99 1.43
C GLY A 51 -13.60 -5.43 1.19
N GLY A 52 -13.19 -6.47 1.89
CA GLY A 52 -11.85 -7.01 1.77
C GLY A 52 -11.34 -7.49 3.13
N HIS A 53 -10.02 -7.73 3.19
CA HIS A 53 -9.39 -8.28 4.38
C HIS A 53 -8.73 -7.16 5.18
N LEU A 54 -9.35 -6.80 6.30
CA LEU A 54 -8.89 -5.68 7.12
C LEU A 54 -7.81 -6.09 8.12
N GLY A 55 -8.16 -7.01 9.03
CA GLY A 55 -7.25 -7.40 10.11
C GLY A 55 -5.87 -7.87 9.66
N PRO A 56 -5.81 -8.83 8.73
CA PRO A 56 -4.51 -9.32 8.27
C PRO A 56 -3.62 -8.22 7.68
N ASN A 57 -4.22 -7.27 6.97
CA ASN A 57 -3.44 -6.20 6.35
C ASN A 57 -2.97 -5.18 7.38
N LEU A 58 -3.80 -4.87 8.38
CA LEU A 58 -3.39 -3.96 9.43
C LEU A 58 -2.23 -4.53 10.25
N GLY A 59 -2.17 -5.86 10.35
CA GLY A 59 -1.13 -6.53 11.12
C GLY A 59 0.23 -6.56 10.45
N VAL A 60 0.32 -6.26 9.15
CA VAL A 60 1.58 -6.37 8.42
C VAL A 60 2.07 -5.04 7.84
N VAL A 61 1.52 -3.92 8.31
CA VAL A 61 1.90 -2.62 7.77
C VAL A 61 3.39 -2.35 7.97
N GLU A 62 3.85 -2.39 9.21
CA GLU A 62 5.26 -2.11 9.50
C GLU A 62 6.18 -3.13 8.88
N LEU A 63 5.79 -4.39 8.92
CA LEU A 63 6.61 -5.45 8.33
C LEU A 63 6.80 -5.23 6.82
N THR A 64 5.72 -4.90 6.13
CA THR A 64 5.78 -4.68 4.68
C THR A 64 6.64 -3.47 4.34
N LEU A 65 6.50 -2.38 5.10
CA LEU A 65 7.33 -1.21 4.91
C LEU A 65 8.81 -1.54 5.14
N GLY A 66 9.10 -2.31 6.19
CA GLY A 66 10.47 -2.70 6.50
C GLY A 66 11.09 -3.55 5.39
N ILE A 67 10.32 -4.49 4.87
CA ILE A 67 10.80 -5.35 3.79
C ILE A 67 11.12 -4.51 2.55
N HIS A 68 10.23 -3.63 2.16
CA HIS A 68 10.45 -2.80 0.97
C HIS A 68 11.55 -1.77 1.17
N ARG A 69 11.87 -1.44 2.41
CA ARG A 69 12.96 -0.52 2.67
C ARG A 69 14.31 -1.18 2.56
N ILE A 70 14.37 -2.49 2.85
CA ILE A 70 15.63 -3.25 2.88
C ILE A 70 15.87 -3.96 1.53
N PHE A 71 14.84 -4.56 0.97
CA PHE A 71 14.96 -5.33 -0.25
C PHE A 71 14.48 -4.50 -1.43
N ASP A 72 15.00 -4.82 -2.61
CA ASP A 72 14.81 -4.02 -3.82
C ASP A 72 13.85 -4.72 -4.78
N SER A 73 12.56 -4.58 -4.55
CA SER A 73 11.54 -5.13 -5.45
C SER A 73 11.49 -4.29 -6.72
N PRO A 74 11.36 -4.88 -7.90
CA PRO A 74 11.14 -6.29 -8.20
C PRO A 74 12.43 -7.11 -8.41
N HIS A 75 13.59 -6.50 -8.24
CA HIS A 75 14.87 -7.20 -8.32
C HIS A 75 14.89 -8.36 -7.33
N ASP A 76 14.57 -8.06 -6.07
CA ASP A 76 14.33 -9.07 -5.06
C ASP A 76 12.87 -9.49 -5.17
N SER A 77 12.64 -10.80 -5.15
CA SER A 77 11.28 -11.33 -5.26
C SER A 77 10.63 -11.32 -3.89
N ILE A 78 9.54 -10.59 -3.75
CA ILE A 78 8.78 -10.55 -2.51
C ILE A 78 7.45 -11.24 -2.75
N LEU A 79 7.23 -12.33 -2.03
CA LEU A 79 6.04 -13.14 -2.16
C LEU A 79 5.21 -13.06 -0.88
N PHE A 80 3.92 -13.00 -1.06
CA PHE A 80 3.00 -13.01 0.07
C PHE A 80 2.27 -14.34 0.10
N ASP A 81 2.70 -15.20 1.02
CA ASP A 81 1.97 -16.43 1.31
C ASP A 81 0.67 -15.98 1.99
N THR A 82 -0.45 -16.39 1.47
CA THR A 82 -1.75 -15.82 1.78
C THR A 82 -1.83 -14.40 1.21
N GLY A 83 -2.09 -14.35 -0.09
CA GLY A 83 -2.00 -13.10 -0.86
C GLY A 83 -2.94 -11.99 -0.44
N HIS A 84 -3.99 -12.30 0.34
CA HIS A 84 -4.92 -11.26 0.79
C HIS A 84 -4.29 -10.27 1.79
N GLN A 85 -3.06 -10.50 2.23
CA GLN A 85 -2.36 -9.54 3.09
C GLN A 85 -1.33 -8.72 2.32
N SER A 86 -1.59 -8.47 1.04
CA SER A 86 -0.67 -7.74 0.17
C SER A 86 -1.11 -6.30 -0.10
N TYR A 87 -2.05 -5.76 0.66
CA TYR A 87 -2.56 -4.41 0.39
C TYR A 87 -1.50 -3.34 0.58
N VAL A 88 -0.69 -3.44 1.62
CA VAL A 88 0.38 -2.46 1.84
C VAL A 88 1.40 -2.52 0.71
N HIS A 89 1.71 -3.73 0.26
CA HIS A 89 2.60 -3.94 -0.88
C HIS A 89 2.05 -3.22 -2.13
N LYS A 90 0.73 -3.32 -2.37
CA LYS A 90 0.13 -2.61 -3.50
C LYS A 90 0.30 -1.11 -3.35
N LEU A 91 0.08 -0.58 -2.15
CA LEU A 91 0.20 0.85 -1.91
C LEU A 91 1.61 1.35 -2.15
N VAL A 92 2.63 0.66 -1.65
CA VAL A 92 4.01 1.14 -1.80
C VAL A 92 4.56 0.91 -3.20
N THR A 93 3.89 0.10 -4.00
CA THR A 93 4.25 -0.09 -5.41
C THR A 93 3.39 0.78 -6.34
N GLY A 94 2.68 1.74 -5.78
CA GLY A 94 2.03 2.79 -6.56
C GLY A 94 0.56 2.58 -6.87
N ARG A 95 -0.05 1.53 -6.36
CA ARG A 95 -1.45 1.23 -6.66
C ARG A 95 -2.34 1.73 -5.54
N HIS A 96 -2.82 2.97 -5.67
CA HIS A 96 -3.60 3.63 -4.63
C HIS A 96 -5.10 3.63 -4.87
N ALA A 97 -5.57 3.13 -6.01
CA ALA A 97 -7.00 3.18 -6.37
C ALA A 97 -7.82 2.13 -5.62
N PHE A 98 -7.76 2.17 -4.30
CA PHE A 98 -8.44 1.18 -3.46
C PHE A 98 -9.95 1.32 -3.44
N ASP A 99 -10.49 2.41 -3.97
CA ASP A 99 -11.93 2.51 -4.21
C ASP A 99 -12.37 1.48 -5.26
N THR A 100 -11.44 0.95 -6.06
CA THR A 100 -11.73 -0.09 -7.04
C THR A 100 -11.37 -1.49 -6.55
N LEU A 101 -10.91 -1.62 -5.30
CA LEU A 101 -10.44 -2.91 -4.77
C LEU A 101 -11.55 -3.94 -4.80
N ARG A 102 -11.24 -5.10 -5.39
CA ARG A 102 -12.17 -6.22 -5.53
C ARG A 102 -13.39 -5.92 -6.41
N GLN A 103 -13.36 -4.81 -7.14
CA GLN A 103 -14.40 -4.46 -8.07
C GLN A 103 -14.01 -4.94 -9.46
N LYS A 104 -15.01 -5.21 -10.28
CA LYS A 104 -14.77 -5.64 -11.67
C LYS A 104 -13.98 -4.55 -12.39
N GLY A 105 -12.86 -4.95 -12.99
CA GLY A 105 -12.00 -4.00 -13.70
C GLY A 105 -11.11 -3.17 -12.79
N GLY A 106 -11.19 -3.38 -11.48
CA GLY A 106 -10.37 -2.65 -10.52
C GLY A 106 -9.23 -3.49 -9.99
N LEU A 107 -8.68 -3.05 -8.85
CA LEU A 107 -7.56 -3.74 -8.22
C LEU A 107 -8.00 -5.07 -7.63
N SER A 108 -7.16 -6.09 -7.81
CA SER A 108 -7.38 -7.40 -7.21
C SER A 108 -7.13 -7.34 -5.70
N GLY A 109 -7.85 -8.17 -4.96
CA GLY A 109 -7.58 -8.35 -3.53
C GLY A 109 -6.38 -9.25 -3.27
N TYR A 110 -5.71 -9.74 -4.32
CA TYR A 110 -4.56 -10.64 -4.25
C TYR A 110 -3.46 -10.10 -5.14
N PRO A 111 -2.22 -10.60 -5.02
CA PRO A 111 -1.18 -10.23 -5.97
C PRO A 111 -1.63 -10.55 -7.40
N ASP A 112 -1.25 -9.70 -8.33
CA ASP A 112 -1.68 -9.85 -9.72
C ASP A 112 -0.58 -9.32 -10.62
N ARG A 113 0.08 -10.22 -11.33
CA ARG A 113 1.18 -9.87 -12.23
C ARG A 113 0.75 -8.94 -13.36
N GLY A 114 -0.54 -8.94 -13.68
CA GLY A 114 -1.07 -8.02 -14.67
C GLY A 114 -1.14 -6.59 -14.17
N GLU A 115 -1.10 -6.39 -12.84
CA GLU A 115 -1.13 -5.04 -12.27
C GLU A 115 0.25 -4.42 -12.14
N SER A 116 1.26 -5.22 -11.81
CA SER A 116 2.57 -4.67 -11.47
C SER A 116 3.66 -5.73 -11.61
N GLU A 117 4.83 -5.29 -12.05
CA GLU A 117 6.02 -6.14 -12.08
C GLU A 117 6.50 -6.51 -10.68
N HIS A 118 6.01 -5.81 -9.66
CA HIS A 118 6.35 -6.11 -8.27
C HIS A 118 5.59 -7.32 -7.74
N ASP A 119 4.58 -7.79 -8.44
CA ASP A 119 3.81 -8.96 -8.05
C ASP A 119 4.38 -10.19 -8.77
N ILE A 120 4.89 -11.12 -7.97
CA ILE A 120 5.66 -12.26 -8.50
C ILE A 120 4.73 -13.43 -8.81
N ILE A 121 3.68 -13.58 -8.04
CA ILE A 121 2.71 -14.67 -8.22
C ILE A 121 1.34 -14.10 -8.53
N GLN A 122 0.47 -14.97 -9.01
CA GLN A 122 -0.90 -14.62 -9.36
C GLN A 122 -1.82 -15.22 -8.31
N SER A 123 -2.47 -14.37 -7.56
CA SER A 123 -3.36 -14.74 -6.47
C SER A 123 -2.62 -15.49 -5.35
N SER A 124 -3.20 -16.44 -4.75
CA SER A 124 -2.66 -17.23 -3.65
C SER A 124 -3.48 -17.04 -2.36
#